data_80aa353d82cb2f0c35da3347c0c1b4ed
#
_entry.id   80aa353d82cb2f0c35da3347c0c1b4ed
#
_cell.length_a   1.000
_cell.length_b   1.000
_cell.length_c   1.000
_cell.angle_alpha   90.00
_cell.angle_beta   90.00
_cell.angle_gamma   90.00
#
_symmetry.space_group_name_H-M   'P 1'
#
loop_
_entity.id
_entity.type
_entity.pdbx_description
1 polymer ?
#
loop_
_entity_poly.entity_id
_entity_poly.type
_entity_poly.pdbx_seq_one_letter_code
_entity_poly.pdbx_strand_id
1 'polypeptide(L)'
;MKYEIYCDNYLIYDSTNNYYQVGDPKLTQELNKVDDLNFTIYPDHVYFDKIEKLKSVITLFKDDEMIFKGRALNDDQDFNNAKKITCEGSLGYLFDSLIRPFDFPNDSQFEGYTEATNVIEYFLNWVLTCHNSQVKDNQKILLGNVTVTDPNNYIARSSIEYLTPYEIIKTRLLDTHGGYLSLRYTSSGTYLDYLEDFTSTGYSTGSKLTCTQTVEFG
;
A
#
# COMPACT_ATOMS: atom_id res chain seq x y z
N MET A 1 22.65 5.61 8.06
CA MET A 1 21.25 5.27 7.73
C MET A 1 20.43 6.50 8.05
N LYS A 2 19.82 7.08 7.03
CA LYS A 2 19.05 8.32 7.14
C LYS A 2 17.56 8.01 6.93
N TYR A 3 16.71 8.56 7.77
CA TYR A 3 15.25 8.49 7.60
C TYR A 3 14.67 9.88 7.46
N GLU A 4 13.74 10.06 6.52
CA GLU A 4 13.07 11.32 6.25
C GLU A 4 11.57 11.09 6.08
N ILE A 5 10.73 11.88 6.79
CA ILE A 5 9.28 11.87 6.59
C ILE A 5 8.88 13.18 5.93
N TYR A 6 8.10 13.07 4.87
CA TYR A 6 7.48 14.22 4.20
C TYR A 6 5.97 14.17 4.36
N CYS A 7 5.38 15.34 4.53
CA CYS A 7 3.95 15.60 4.38
C CYS A 7 3.78 16.41 3.10
N ASP A 8 3.22 15.79 2.06
CA ASP A 8 3.19 16.35 0.71
C ASP A 8 4.61 16.72 0.25
N ASN A 9 4.94 18.01 0.16
CA ASN A 9 6.26 18.51 -0.20
C ASN A 9 7.06 19.06 0.99
N TYR A 10 6.56 18.93 2.23
CA TYR A 10 7.20 19.47 3.42
C TYR A 10 7.98 18.39 4.15
N LEU A 11 9.29 18.59 4.33
CA LEU A 11 10.13 17.73 5.16
C LEU A 11 9.77 17.95 6.62
N ILE A 12 9.12 16.97 7.27
CA ILE A 12 8.69 17.07 8.67
C ILE A 12 9.61 16.32 9.63
N TYR A 13 10.40 15.39 9.14
CA TYR A 13 11.38 14.66 9.94
C TYR A 13 12.63 14.36 9.13
N ASP A 14 13.80 14.56 9.75
CA ASP A 14 15.10 14.14 9.24
C ASP A 14 15.93 13.62 10.41
N SER A 15 16.24 12.33 10.41
CA SER A 15 17.00 11.67 11.49
C SER A 15 18.43 12.24 11.69
N THR A 16 18.93 13.04 10.74
CA THR A 16 20.26 13.65 10.79
C THR A 16 20.22 15.14 11.13
N ASN A 17 19.02 15.74 11.25
CA ASN A 17 18.85 17.18 11.44
C ASN A 17 17.93 17.48 12.63
N ASN A 18 18.47 18.06 13.69
CA ASN A 18 17.73 18.38 14.90
C ASN A 18 16.65 19.47 14.74
N TYR A 19 16.55 20.11 13.59
CA TYR A 19 15.52 21.13 13.33
C TYR A 19 14.18 20.49 12.92
N TYR A 20 14.21 19.36 12.23
CA TYR A 20 13.03 18.61 11.80
C TYR A 20 12.91 17.35 12.66
N GLN A 21 12.18 17.47 13.77
CA GLN A 21 12.04 16.35 14.71
C GLN A 21 10.57 16.02 14.97
N VAL A 22 10.28 14.75 15.04
CA VAL A 22 9.01 14.19 15.52
C VAL A 22 9.30 13.20 16.65
N GLY A 23 8.31 12.94 17.49
CA GLY A 23 8.43 11.96 18.58
C GLY A 23 8.05 10.57 18.10
N ASP A 24 8.79 9.57 18.57
CA ASP A 24 8.50 8.15 18.45
C ASP A 24 8.09 7.68 17.03
N PRO A 25 8.83 8.03 15.96
CA PRO A 25 8.48 7.58 14.62
C PRO A 25 8.65 6.07 14.50
N LYS A 26 7.56 5.40 14.07
CA LYS A 26 7.48 3.95 14.04
C LYS A 26 6.74 3.48 12.79
N LEU A 27 7.41 2.70 11.94
CA LEU A 27 6.81 2.00 10.82
C LEU A 27 6.58 0.54 11.19
N THR A 28 5.37 0.05 10.99
CA THR A 28 5.00 -1.36 11.12
C THR A 28 4.55 -1.89 9.77
N GLN A 29 5.19 -2.96 9.32
CA GLN A 29 4.85 -3.64 8.07
C GLN A 29 4.57 -5.10 8.35
N GLU A 30 3.41 -5.56 7.92
CA GLU A 30 3.00 -6.95 8.01
C GLU A 30 2.68 -7.51 6.63
N LEU A 31 3.02 -8.77 6.43
CA LEU A 31 2.78 -9.46 5.18
C LEU A 31 1.30 -9.46 4.80
N ASN A 32 0.99 -9.03 3.58
CA ASN A 32 -0.37 -8.97 3.04
C ASN A 32 -1.32 -8.06 3.84
N LYS A 33 -0.81 -7.14 4.65
CA LYS A 33 -1.59 -6.17 5.40
C LYS A 33 -1.21 -4.73 5.03
N VAL A 34 -2.05 -3.81 5.44
CA VAL A 34 -1.76 -2.38 5.29
C VAL A 34 -0.66 -1.99 6.25
N ASP A 35 0.36 -1.31 5.74
CA ASP A 35 1.43 -0.72 6.54
C ASP A 35 0.91 0.42 7.41
N ASP A 36 1.55 0.62 8.55
CA ASP A 36 1.17 1.59 9.56
C ASP A 36 2.39 2.44 9.97
N LEU A 37 2.31 3.76 9.77
CA LEU A 37 3.34 4.70 10.20
C LEU A 37 2.77 5.63 11.27
N ASN A 38 3.37 5.61 12.45
CA ASN A 38 2.98 6.44 13.59
C ASN A 38 4.10 7.39 13.99
N PHE A 39 3.75 8.61 14.36
CA PHE A 39 4.68 9.58 14.95
C PHE A 39 3.91 10.67 15.69
N THR A 40 4.62 11.43 16.54
CA THR A 40 4.07 12.58 17.26
C THR A 40 4.72 13.86 16.74
N ILE A 41 3.92 14.87 16.37
CA ILE A 41 4.41 16.20 16.00
C ILE A 41 4.05 17.21 17.09
N TYR A 42 5.01 18.06 17.45
CA TYR A 42 4.88 19.02 18.55
C TYR A 42 4.49 20.41 18.05
N PRO A 43 3.84 21.26 18.91
CA PRO A 43 3.33 22.57 18.50
C PRO A 43 4.37 23.57 17.98
N ASP A 44 5.63 23.43 18.39
CA ASP A 44 6.76 24.25 17.95
C ASP A 44 7.34 23.83 16.60
N HIS A 45 6.86 22.73 16.06
CA HIS A 45 7.31 22.27 14.74
C HIS A 45 6.78 23.19 13.62
N VAL A 46 7.67 23.62 12.72
CA VAL A 46 7.37 24.60 11.65
C VAL A 46 6.22 24.17 10.72
N TYR A 47 5.97 22.87 10.58
CA TYR A 47 4.91 22.31 9.75
C TYR A 47 3.79 21.65 10.55
N PHE A 48 3.61 22.01 11.83
CA PHE A 48 2.60 21.44 12.71
C PHE A 48 1.17 21.46 12.13
N ASP A 49 0.80 22.53 11.43
CA ASP A 49 -0.55 22.72 10.85
C ASP A 49 -0.66 22.25 9.39
N LYS A 50 0.37 21.57 8.85
CA LYS A 50 0.34 21.12 7.45
C LYS A 50 -0.26 19.73 7.27
N ILE A 51 -0.36 18.93 8.32
CA ILE A 51 -0.91 17.59 8.23
C ILE A 51 -2.43 17.67 8.32
N GLU A 52 -3.11 17.31 7.22
CA GLU A 52 -4.55 17.28 7.15
C GLU A 52 -5.03 15.82 7.04
N LYS A 53 -5.92 15.43 7.97
CA LYS A 53 -6.55 14.10 7.99
C LYS A 53 -7.18 13.74 6.64
N LEU A 54 -6.89 12.54 6.14
CA LEU A 54 -7.39 11.94 4.90
C LEU A 54 -7.06 12.73 3.61
N LYS A 55 -6.23 13.77 3.70
CA LYS A 55 -5.85 14.59 2.54
C LYS A 55 -4.36 14.56 2.28
N SER A 56 -3.55 14.80 3.31
CA SER A 56 -2.10 14.85 3.16
C SER A 56 -1.52 13.48 2.83
N VAL A 57 -0.62 13.48 1.86
CA VAL A 57 0.20 12.31 1.51
C VAL A 57 1.44 12.30 2.40
N ILE A 58 1.62 11.24 3.15
CA ILE A 58 2.79 11.02 3.99
C ILE A 58 3.71 10.02 3.31
N THR A 59 4.98 10.39 3.17
CA THR A 59 6.01 9.50 2.62
C THR A 59 7.16 9.36 3.59
N LEU A 60 7.73 8.16 3.66
CA LEU A 60 8.93 7.87 4.42
C LEU A 60 10.01 7.35 3.50
N PHE A 61 11.19 7.98 3.60
CA PHE A 61 12.38 7.56 2.89
C PHE A 61 13.42 6.99 3.85
N LYS A 62 14.16 6.01 3.36
CA LYS A 62 15.35 5.45 4.00
C LYS A 62 16.50 5.50 3.00
N ASP A 63 17.56 6.26 3.31
CA ASP A 63 18.72 6.42 2.42
C ASP A 63 18.32 6.73 0.96
N ASP A 64 17.40 7.70 0.76
CA ASP A 64 16.82 8.14 -0.51
C ASP A 64 15.84 7.15 -1.18
N GLU A 65 15.61 5.96 -0.62
CA GLU A 65 14.62 5.02 -1.08
C GLU A 65 13.27 5.23 -0.37
N MET A 66 12.17 5.39 -1.13
CA MET A 66 10.83 5.49 -0.54
C MET A 66 10.38 4.10 -0.07
N ILE A 67 10.23 3.95 1.26
CA ILE A 67 9.81 2.69 1.89
C ILE A 67 8.36 2.71 2.39
N PHE A 68 7.72 3.88 2.41
CA PHE A 68 6.31 4.03 2.76
C PHE A 68 5.71 5.23 2.02
N LYS A 69 4.48 5.07 1.58
CA LYS A 69 3.61 6.14 1.10
C LYS A 69 2.19 5.83 1.55
N GLY A 70 1.51 6.83 2.08
CA GLY A 70 0.16 6.66 2.61
C GLY A 70 -0.51 7.99 2.92
N ARG A 71 -1.53 7.95 3.78
CA ARG A 71 -2.27 9.14 4.23
C ARG A 71 -2.41 9.16 5.76
N ALA A 72 -2.50 10.35 6.34
CA ALA A 72 -2.84 10.51 7.74
C ALA A 72 -4.31 10.13 7.97
N LEU A 73 -4.58 9.22 8.92
CA LEU A 73 -5.93 8.81 9.31
C LEU A 73 -6.51 9.69 10.38
N ASN A 74 -5.69 10.20 11.28
CA ASN A 74 -6.08 11.06 12.39
C ASN A 74 -5.02 12.13 12.63
N ASP A 75 -5.39 13.08 13.46
CA ASP A 75 -4.58 14.19 13.96
C ASP A 75 -4.96 14.50 15.44
N ASP A 76 -5.14 13.45 16.23
CA ASP A 76 -5.57 13.58 17.63
C ASP A 76 -4.56 14.39 18.43
N GLN A 77 -5.04 15.43 19.13
CA GLN A 77 -4.23 16.28 20.00
C GLN A 77 -4.32 15.81 21.45
N ASP A 78 -3.17 15.77 22.12
CA ASP A 78 -3.08 15.51 23.55
C ASP A 78 -3.23 16.80 24.39
N PHE A 79 -3.13 16.65 25.71
CA PHE A 79 -3.21 17.78 26.67
C PHE A 79 -2.10 18.84 26.45
N ASN A 80 -0.96 18.47 25.90
CA ASN A 80 0.16 19.36 25.59
C ASN A 80 0.07 19.95 24.18
N ASN A 81 -1.06 19.77 23.52
CA ASN A 81 -1.29 20.12 22.12
C ASN A 81 -0.38 19.40 21.10
N ALA A 82 0.34 18.34 21.49
CA ALA A 82 1.04 17.50 20.53
C ALA A 82 0.03 16.67 19.73
N LYS A 83 0.27 16.53 18.42
CA LYS A 83 -0.58 15.72 17.54
C LYS A 83 0.04 14.34 17.39
N LYS A 84 -0.71 13.31 17.76
CA LYS A 84 -0.36 11.91 17.47
C LYS A 84 -0.93 11.56 16.10
N ILE A 85 -0.05 11.37 15.14
CA ILE A 85 -0.41 11.05 13.75
C ILE A 85 -0.30 9.56 13.52
N THR A 86 -1.38 8.97 13.04
CA THR A 86 -1.42 7.59 12.54
C THR A 86 -1.67 7.63 11.04
N CYS A 87 -0.80 6.99 10.27
CA CYS A 87 -0.89 6.93 8.82
C CYS A 87 -1.08 5.50 8.36
N GLU A 88 -1.98 5.28 7.41
CA GLU A 88 -2.11 4.00 6.73
C GLU A 88 -1.37 4.03 5.39
N GLY A 89 -0.72 2.92 5.04
CA GLY A 89 0.01 2.75 3.79
C GLY A 89 -0.91 2.62 2.57
N SER A 90 -0.31 2.73 1.37
CA SER A 90 -1.05 2.79 0.10
C SER A 90 -1.94 1.57 -0.17
N LEU A 91 -1.65 0.40 0.42
CA LEU A 91 -2.54 -0.75 0.30
C LEU A 91 -3.93 -0.47 0.89
N GLY A 92 -4.03 0.45 1.87
CA GLY A 92 -5.27 0.92 2.46
C GLY A 92 -6.21 1.61 1.46
N TYR A 93 -5.68 2.20 0.37
CA TYR A 93 -6.52 2.80 -0.66
C TYR A 93 -7.44 1.78 -1.35
N LEU A 94 -7.08 0.49 -1.35
CA LEU A 94 -7.93 -0.56 -1.92
C LEU A 94 -9.25 -0.79 -1.16
N PHE A 95 -9.45 -0.13 -0.02
CA PHE A 95 -10.72 -0.08 0.69
C PHE A 95 -11.61 1.12 0.30
N ASP A 96 -11.08 2.08 -0.47
CA ASP A 96 -11.77 3.33 -0.80
C ASP A 96 -12.70 3.22 -2.01
N SER A 97 -12.76 2.08 -2.66
CA SER A 97 -13.61 1.84 -3.82
C SER A 97 -14.38 0.53 -3.71
N LEU A 98 -15.42 0.37 -4.51
CA LEU A 98 -16.27 -0.81 -4.52
C LEU A 98 -16.37 -1.36 -5.95
N ILE A 99 -16.20 -2.67 -6.06
CA ILE A 99 -16.41 -3.40 -7.31
C ILE A 99 -17.82 -4.00 -7.27
N ARG A 100 -18.57 -3.80 -8.35
CA ARG A 100 -19.93 -4.34 -8.51
C ARG A 100 -19.87 -5.87 -8.60
N PRO A 101 -21.01 -6.54 -8.34
CA PRO A 101 -21.14 -7.96 -8.62
C PRO A 101 -20.63 -8.31 -10.03
N PHE A 102 -19.95 -9.43 -10.14
CA PHE A 102 -19.35 -9.88 -11.40
C PHE A 102 -19.33 -11.40 -11.49
N ASP A 103 -19.35 -11.91 -12.69
CA ASP A 103 -19.19 -13.33 -12.98
C ASP A 103 -18.01 -13.52 -13.96
N PHE A 104 -16.84 -13.79 -13.38
CA PHE A 104 -15.64 -14.08 -14.14
C PHE A 104 -15.56 -15.58 -14.51
N PRO A 105 -15.37 -15.95 -15.76
CA PRO A 105 -15.10 -15.10 -16.93
C PRO A 105 -16.32 -14.77 -17.80
N ASN A 106 -17.54 -15.01 -17.33
CA ASN A 106 -18.74 -15.03 -18.18
C ASN A 106 -19.25 -13.64 -18.59
N ASP A 107 -18.97 -12.62 -17.80
CA ASP A 107 -19.37 -11.24 -18.14
C ASP A 107 -18.56 -10.70 -19.33
N SER A 108 -19.20 -9.92 -20.19
CA SER A 108 -18.59 -9.33 -21.40
C SER A 108 -17.36 -8.44 -21.11
N GLN A 109 -17.24 -7.91 -19.90
CA GLN A 109 -16.06 -7.15 -19.48
C GLN A 109 -14.77 -7.99 -19.42
N PHE A 110 -14.88 -9.32 -19.52
CA PHE A 110 -13.76 -10.26 -19.48
C PHE A 110 -13.46 -10.92 -20.84
N GLU A 111 -13.92 -10.34 -21.95
CA GLU A 111 -13.72 -10.86 -23.31
C GLU A 111 -12.22 -10.93 -23.57
N GLY A 112 -11.29 -10.85 -23.30
CA GLY A 112 -9.86 -11.00 -23.58
C GLY A 112 -9.13 -11.97 -22.66
N TYR A 113 -9.82 -12.56 -21.68
CA TYR A 113 -9.12 -13.39 -20.68
C TYR A 113 -8.51 -14.68 -21.27
N THR A 114 -9.09 -15.21 -22.35
CA THR A 114 -8.61 -16.44 -23.01
C THR A 114 -7.25 -16.27 -23.69
N GLU A 115 -6.87 -15.03 -23.98
CA GLU A 115 -5.59 -14.68 -24.59
C GLU A 115 -4.52 -14.32 -23.53
N ALA A 116 -4.91 -14.25 -22.26
CA ALA A 116 -3.99 -13.91 -21.19
C ALA A 116 -2.99 -15.05 -20.94
N THR A 117 -1.70 -14.70 -20.90
CA THR A 117 -0.63 -15.64 -20.55
C THR A 117 -0.72 -16.07 -19.08
N ASN A 118 -1.14 -15.15 -18.20
CA ASN A 118 -1.37 -15.39 -16.78
C ASN A 118 -2.75 -14.86 -16.38
N VAL A 119 -3.67 -15.76 -16.08
CA VAL A 119 -5.04 -15.41 -15.70
C VAL A 119 -5.10 -14.66 -14.36
N ILE A 120 -4.18 -14.96 -13.44
CA ILE A 120 -4.06 -14.24 -12.15
C ILE A 120 -3.71 -12.77 -12.41
N GLU A 121 -2.72 -12.52 -13.26
CA GLU A 121 -2.31 -11.18 -13.66
C GLU A 121 -3.45 -10.40 -14.32
N TYR A 122 -4.14 -11.05 -15.27
CA TYR A 122 -5.30 -10.46 -15.95
C TYR A 122 -6.39 -10.05 -14.94
N PHE A 123 -6.75 -10.94 -14.03
CA PHE A 123 -7.78 -10.68 -13.03
C PHE A 123 -7.37 -9.57 -12.05
N LEU A 124 -6.13 -9.60 -11.55
CA LEU A 124 -5.61 -8.55 -10.68
C LEU A 124 -5.59 -7.19 -11.39
N ASN A 125 -5.16 -7.14 -12.65
CA ASN A 125 -5.17 -5.91 -13.44
C ASN A 125 -6.59 -5.32 -13.59
N TRP A 126 -7.58 -6.19 -13.81
CA TRP A 126 -8.99 -5.77 -13.85
C TRP A 126 -9.44 -5.17 -12.51
N VAL A 127 -9.13 -5.81 -11.38
CA VAL A 127 -9.46 -5.30 -10.05
C VAL A 127 -8.85 -3.92 -9.81
N LEU A 128 -7.56 -3.74 -10.15
CA LEU A 128 -6.86 -2.46 -10.01
C LEU A 128 -7.41 -1.40 -10.98
N THR A 129 -7.81 -1.79 -12.18
CA THR A 129 -8.46 -0.87 -13.13
C THR A 129 -9.80 -0.35 -12.61
N CYS A 130 -10.61 -1.23 -12.02
CA CYS A 130 -11.85 -0.83 -11.36
C CYS A 130 -11.61 0.13 -10.20
N HIS A 131 -10.61 -0.14 -9.36
CA HIS A 131 -10.19 0.75 -8.29
C HIS A 131 -9.75 2.12 -8.83
N ASN A 132 -8.81 2.13 -9.76
CA ASN A 132 -8.21 3.34 -10.30
C ASN A 132 -9.19 4.26 -11.02
N SER A 133 -10.32 3.72 -11.48
CA SER A 133 -11.40 4.52 -12.09
C SER A 133 -12.23 5.30 -11.07
N GLN A 134 -12.12 4.99 -9.78
CA GLN A 134 -12.97 5.55 -8.71
C GLN A 134 -12.21 6.46 -7.74
N VAL A 135 -10.87 6.45 -7.77
CA VAL A 135 -10.05 7.17 -6.80
C VAL A 135 -9.23 8.30 -7.44
N LYS A 136 -8.64 9.16 -6.62
CA LYS A 136 -7.77 10.24 -7.07
C LYS A 136 -6.42 9.70 -7.56
N ASP A 137 -5.71 10.49 -8.36
CA ASP A 137 -4.42 10.08 -8.95
C ASP A 137 -3.36 9.66 -7.91
N ASN A 138 -3.31 10.33 -6.77
CA ASN A 138 -2.37 10.00 -5.70
C ASN A 138 -2.71 8.70 -4.94
N GLN A 139 -3.90 8.15 -5.14
CA GLN A 139 -4.41 6.91 -4.54
C GLN A 139 -4.39 5.73 -5.51
N LYS A 140 -4.08 5.98 -6.79
CA LYS A 140 -4.02 4.93 -7.80
C LYS A 140 -2.90 3.94 -7.53
N ILE A 141 -3.19 2.67 -7.80
CA ILE A 141 -2.26 1.55 -7.67
C ILE A 141 -2.18 0.86 -9.04
N LEU A 142 -0.99 0.80 -9.58
CA LEU A 142 -0.71 0.20 -10.88
C LEU A 142 -0.35 -1.29 -10.68
N LEU A 143 -0.61 -2.08 -11.70
CA LEU A 143 -0.16 -3.46 -11.72
C LEU A 143 1.38 -3.50 -11.82
N GLY A 144 1.99 -4.24 -10.91
CA GLY A 144 3.42 -4.55 -10.90
C GLY A 144 3.70 -5.95 -11.44
N ASN A 145 4.69 -6.62 -10.86
CA ASN A 145 5.06 -7.97 -11.25
C ASN A 145 4.09 -8.99 -10.64
N VAL A 146 3.64 -9.96 -11.43
CA VAL A 146 2.81 -11.08 -10.99
C VAL A 146 3.53 -12.38 -11.32
N THR A 147 4.00 -13.08 -10.29
CA THR A 147 4.69 -14.38 -10.45
C THR A 147 3.83 -15.56 -10.01
N VAL A 148 2.77 -15.31 -9.24
CA VAL A 148 1.78 -16.32 -8.89
C VAL A 148 1.02 -16.75 -10.15
N THR A 149 0.89 -18.07 -10.33
CA THR A 149 0.19 -18.65 -11.47
C THR A 149 -0.88 -19.62 -11.01
N ASP A 150 -1.88 -19.84 -11.86
CA ASP A 150 -2.88 -20.89 -11.68
C ASP A 150 -2.58 -22.05 -12.67
N PRO A 151 -1.92 -23.14 -12.24
CA PRO A 151 -1.50 -24.21 -13.14
C PRO A 151 -2.67 -24.96 -13.78
N ASN A 152 -3.86 -24.87 -13.17
CA ASN A 152 -5.07 -25.49 -13.71
C ASN A 152 -5.86 -24.53 -14.61
N ASN A 153 -5.43 -23.29 -14.71
CA ASN A 153 -6.13 -22.22 -15.43
C ASN A 153 -7.62 -22.11 -15.03
N TYR A 154 -7.92 -22.44 -13.76
CA TYR A 154 -9.26 -22.40 -13.20
C TYR A 154 -9.61 -20.99 -12.75
N ILE A 155 -10.58 -20.42 -13.40
CA ILE A 155 -10.83 -18.97 -13.35
C ILE A 155 -12.21 -18.58 -12.83
N ALA A 156 -12.96 -19.50 -12.26
CA ALA A 156 -14.26 -19.19 -11.64
C ALA A 156 -14.07 -18.31 -10.38
N ARG A 157 -14.04 -17.00 -10.58
CA ARG A 157 -13.93 -15.98 -9.54
C ARG A 157 -15.08 -15.01 -9.69
N SER A 158 -16.15 -15.23 -8.95
CA SER A 158 -17.37 -14.43 -9.06
C SER A 158 -17.78 -13.87 -7.71
N SER A 159 -18.56 -12.82 -7.72
CA SER A 159 -19.22 -12.27 -6.52
C SER A 159 -20.60 -11.75 -6.86
N ILE A 160 -21.58 -12.07 -6.03
CA ILE A 160 -22.94 -11.49 -6.07
C ILE A 160 -23.05 -10.23 -5.21
N GLU A 161 -22.00 -9.88 -4.46
CA GLU A 161 -21.95 -8.76 -3.55
C GLU A 161 -21.00 -7.67 -4.06
N TYR A 162 -21.21 -6.45 -3.59
CA TYR A 162 -20.24 -5.37 -3.73
C TYR A 162 -19.09 -5.61 -2.75
N LEU A 163 -17.88 -5.70 -3.27
CA LEU A 163 -16.68 -5.94 -2.49
C LEU A 163 -15.64 -4.85 -2.74
N THR A 164 -14.82 -4.58 -1.74
CA THR A 164 -13.65 -3.73 -1.96
C THR A 164 -12.59 -4.49 -2.79
N PRO A 165 -11.74 -3.79 -3.56
CA PRO A 165 -10.61 -4.41 -4.25
C PRO A 165 -9.74 -5.28 -3.34
N TYR A 166 -9.47 -4.83 -2.11
CA TYR A 166 -8.69 -5.60 -1.14
C TYR A 166 -9.37 -6.92 -0.76
N GLU A 167 -10.69 -6.91 -0.48
CA GLU A 167 -11.45 -8.12 -0.16
C GLU A 167 -11.42 -9.11 -1.33
N ILE A 168 -11.53 -8.63 -2.58
CA ILE A 168 -11.43 -9.48 -3.78
C ILE A 168 -10.02 -10.08 -3.88
N ILE A 169 -8.97 -9.26 -3.78
CA ILE A 169 -7.59 -9.75 -3.82
C ILE A 169 -7.36 -10.78 -2.72
N LYS A 170 -7.79 -10.47 -1.50
CA LYS A 170 -7.64 -11.38 -0.36
C LYS A 170 -8.36 -12.71 -0.59
N THR A 171 -9.66 -12.67 -0.86
CA THR A 171 -10.49 -13.89 -0.90
C THR A 171 -10.34 -14.69 -2.18
N ARG A 172 -10.06 -14.05 -3.32
CA ARG A 172 -10.00 -14.70 -4.62
C ARG A 172 -8.58 -15.04 -5.08
N LEU A 173 -7.58 -14.32 -4.56
CA LEU A 173 -6.17 -14.55 -4.92
C LEU A 173 -5.38 -15.11 -3.73
N LEU A 174 -5.19 -14.35 -2.66
CA LEU A 174 -4.33 -14.76 -1.55
C LEU A 174 -4.82 -16.02 -0.83
N ASP A 175 -6.10 -16.08 -0.45
CA ASP A 175 -6.67 -17.24 0.26
C ASP A 175 -6.75 -18.49 -0.63
N THR A 176 -6.69 -18.33 -1.97
CA THR A 176 -6.78 -19.44 -2.95
C THR A 176 -5.42 -19.90 -3.43
N HIS A 177 -4.52 -18.99 -3.74
CA HIS A 177 -3.24 -19.27 -4.39
C HIS A 177 -2.03 -19.01 -3.48
N GLY A 178 -2.25 -18.40 -2.29
CA GLY A 178 -1.17 -17.95 -1.43
C GLY A 178 -0.43 -16.76 -2.01
N GLY A 179 0.88 -16.69 -1.77
CA GLY A 179 1.73 -15.60 -2.26
C GLY A 179 1.69 -14.35 -1.40
N TYR A 180 2.32 -13.30 -1.91
CA TYR A 180 2.60 -12.09 -1.16
C TYR A 180 2.32 -10.84 -1.98
N LEU A 181 1.68 -9.86 -1.36
CA LEU A 181 1.55 -8.52 -1.90
C LEU A 181 2.75 -7.68 -1.46
N SER A 182 3.34 -6.96 -2.40
CA SER A 182 4.41 -6.01 -2.14
C SER A 182 4.14 -4.70 -2.86
N LEU A 183 4.28 -3.57 -2.17
CA LEU A 183 4.17 -2.26 -2.79
C LEU A 183 5.55 -1.74 -3.17
N ARG A 184 5.66 -1.25 -4.40
CA ARG A 184 6.86 -0.64 -4.92
C ARG A 184 6.56 0.79 -5.36
N TYR A 185 7.34 1.73 -4.84
CA TYR A 185 7.17 3.15 -5.09
C TYR A 185 8.20 3.64 -6.10
N THR A 186 7.74 4.31 -7.15
CA THR A 186 8.60 4.84 -8.21
C THR A 186 8.16 6.26 -8.58
N SER A 187 8.97 6.95 -9.39
CA SER A 187 8.58 8.26 -9.93
C SER A 187 7.34 8.22 -10.82
N SER A 188 7.01 7.06 -11.40
CA SER A 188 5.83 6.86 -12.25
C SER A 188 4.57 6.45 -11.49
N GLY A 189 4.69 6.05 -10.21
CA GLY A 189 3.54 5.69 -9.39
C GLY A 189 3.81 4.63 -8.34
N THR A 190 2.73 4.18 -7.72
CA THR A 190 2.70 3.07 -6.76
C THR A 190 2.30 1.79 -7.50
N TYR A 191 3.12 0.76 -7.41
CA TYR A 191 2.90 -0.54 -8.06
C TYR A 191 2.61 -1.60 -7.01
N LEU A 192 1.63 -2.47 -7.29
CA LEU A 192 1.34 -3.67 -6.53
C LEU A 192 1.94 -4.87 -7.24
N ASP A 193 2.94 -5.48 -6.65
CA ASP A 193 3.50 -6.75 -7.06
C ASP A 193 2.77 -7.88 -6.31
N TYR A 194 2.44 -8.98 -7.01
CA TYR A 194 1.87 -10.19 -6.42
C TYR A 194 2.78 -11.39 -6.69
N LEU A 195 3.48 -11.84 -5.67
CA LEU A 195 4.65 -12.69 -5.79
C LEU A 195 4.43 -14.03 -5.12
N GLU A 196 4.88 -15.11 -5.78
CA GLU A 196 4.88 -16.45 -5.22
C GLU A 196 5.91 -16.58 -4.09
N ASP A 197 7.08 -15.96 -4.28
CA ASP A 197 8.14 -15.87 -3.29
C ASP A 197 8.89 -14.53 -3.37
N PHE A 198 9.76 -14.24 -2.40
CA PHE A 198 10.56 -13.02 -2.38
C PHE A 198 11.82 -13.09 -3.24
N THR A 199 12.17 -14.24 -3.79
CA THR A 199 13.38 -14.42 -4.59
C THR A 199 13.23 -13.84 -5.99
N SER A 200 12.00 -13.75 -6.48
CA SER A 200 11.68 -13.22 -7.81
C SER A 200 11.84 -11.70 -7.96
N THR A 201 12.00 -10.96 -6.87
CA THR A 201 12.14 -9.49 -6.90
C THR A 201 13.57 -9.00 -7.02
N GLY A 202 14.56 -9.90 -6.97
CA GLY A 202 15.96 -9.51 -6.83
C GLY A 202 16.33 -8.99 -5.42
N TYR A 203 15.38 -8.94 -4.50
CA TYR A 203 15.66 -8.75 -3.09
C TYR A 203 16.18 -10.06 -2.49
N SER A 204 17.47 -10.29 -2.67
CA SER A 204 18.21 -11.36 -1.99
C SER A 204 18.36 -11.04 -0.51
N THR A 205 17.27 -11.09 0.22
CA THR A 205 17.35 -11.21 1.67
C THR A 205 17.25 -12.70 2.00
N GLY A 206 18.36 -13.32 2.34
CA GLY A 206 18.41 -14.70 2.83
C GLY A 206 17.70 -14.92 4.18
N SER A 207 16.73 -14.10 4.51
CA SER A 207 15.85 -14.21 5.66
C SER A 207 14.41 -14.32 5.17
N LYS A 208 13.74 -15.43 5.49
CA LYS A 208 12.29 -15.48 5.50
C LYS A 208 11.82 -14.27 6.29
N LEU A 209 11.11 -13.35 5.66
CA LEU A 209 10.35 -12.32 6.35
C LEU A 209 9.30 -13.04 7.20
N THR A 210 9.57 -13.19 8.47
CA THR A 210 8.57 -13.66 9.42
C THR A 210 7.63 -12.50 9.68
N CYS A 211 6.50 -12.60 9.09
CA CYS A 211 5.20 -11.92 9.24
C CYS A 211 5.11 -10.47 9.75
N THR A 212 6.05 -9.89 10.46
CA THR A 212 5.97 -8.48 10.94
C THR A 212 7.36 -7.88 11.04
N GLN A 213 7.55 -6.77 10.34
CA GLN A 213 8.72 -5.92 10.52
C GLN A 213 8.27 -4.61 11.17
N THR A 214 8.87 -4.27 12.31
CA THR A 214 8.71 -2.98 12.96
C THR A 214 10.05 -2.26 12.95
N VAL A 215 10.08 -1.04 12.48
CA VAL A 215 11.26 -0.17 12.49
C VAL A 215 10.93 1.04 13.35
N GLU A 216 11.63 1.17 14.47
CA GLU A 216 11.64 2.37 15.30
C GLU A 216 12.89 3.16 14.91
N PHE A 217 12.70 4.43 14.58
CA PHE A 217 13.78 5.31 14.15
C PHE A 217 13.57 6.67 14.80
N GLY A 218 14.31 6.91 15.86
CA GLY A 218 14.29 8.14 16.64
C GLY A 218 15.69 8.52 17.07
#